data_6903f943d61399c93d136f42642d3de3
#
_entry.id   6903f943d61399c93d136f42642d3de3
#
_cell.length_a   1.000
_cell.length_b   1.000
_cell.length_c   1.000
_cell.angle_alpha   90.00
_cell.angle_beta   90.00
_cell.angle_gamma   90.00
#
_symmetry.space_group_name_H-M   'P 1'
#
loop_
_entity.id
_entity.type
_entity.pdbx_description
1 polymer ?
#
loop_
_entity_poly.entity_id
_entity_poly.type
_entity_poly.pdbx_seq_one_letter_code
_entity_poly.pdbx_strand_id
1 'polypeptide(L)'
;MSEYTILPLINAAFQPGEAKRTVAGFEDRDFQEIARAEYYYFTGQAEECNHIAERYLMSHNIKLKMSSCLLYVYSNLTLGREAASRKGLREIQECLEKETKNPSSAEDRAVSVFAGYMSSVLLHLSVDELPDVELYAVTLPPGIKLFSAYVIAHMAYLKGEYGRALGICEAALMFRDDVYPISMIYLYCMIAMCQMNLKNQQKAKDALMLAWNVAKE
;
A
#
# COMPACT_ATOMS: atom_id res chain seq x y z
N MET A 1 18.84 6.15 -0.83
CA MET A 1 17.93 5.01 -0.99
C MET A 1 17.08 5.27 -2.21
N SER A 2 16.74 4.27 -2.99
CA SER A 2 16.09 4.46 -4.29
C SER A 2 14.70 5.08 -4.11
N GLU A 3 14.54 6.32 -4.55
CA GLU A 3 13.22 6.99 -4.70
C GLU A 3 12.35 6.27 -5.73
N TYR A 4 12.96 5.39 -6.53
CA TYR A 4 12.37 4.65 -7.63
C TYR A 4 11.88 3.29 -7.18
N THR A 5 10.72 3.26 -6.52
CA THR A 5 10.12 2.04 -5.98
C THR A 5 8.62 1.96 -6.25
N ILE A 6 8.02 0.81 -5.94
CA ILE A 6 6.55 0.66 -5.95
C ILE A 6 5.92 1.67 -4.99
N LEU A 7 4.80 2.27 -5.40
CA LEU A 7 4.03 3.23 -4.61
C LEU A 7 4.93 4.31 -3.97
N PRO A 8 5.56 5.16 -4.80
CA PRO A 8 6.61 6.06 -4.37
C PRO A 8 6.17 7.05 -3.27
N LEU A 9 4.92 7.52 -3.26
CA LEU A 9 4.44 8.43 -2.22
C LEU A 9 4.23 7.71 -0.88
N ILE A 10 3.73 6.46 -0.89
CA ILE A 10 3.67 5.62 0.33
C ILE A 10 5.07 5.39 0.89
N ASN A 11 6.06 5.20 -0.01
CA ASN A 11 7.45 5.01 0.42
C ASN A 11 8.14 6.29 0.86
N ALA A 12 7.63 7.46 0.52
CA ALA A 12 8.28 8.72 0.85
C ALA A 12 8.11 9.06 2.35
N ALA A 13 9.22 9.47 2.96
CA ALA A 13 9.20 10.06 4.29
C ALA A 13 8.95 11.57 4.17
N PHE A 14 7.91 12.08 4.83
CA PHE A 14 7.57 13.49 4.85
C PHE A 14 6.76 13.87 6.09
N GLN A 15 6.69 15.16 6.39
CA GLN A 15 5.86 15.64 7.50
C GLN A 15 4.39 15.77 7.08
N PRO A 16 3.42 15.59 7.99
CA PRO A 16 2.02 15.90 7.73
C PRO A 16 1.87 17.30 7.12
N GLY A 17 1.05 17.41 6.06
CA GLY A 17 0.86 18.66 5.32
C GLY A 17 1.83 18.89 4.16
N GLU A 18 2.81 18.00 3.93
CA GLU A 18 3.83 18.18 2.87
C GLU A 18 3.64 17.26 1.66
N ALA A 19 2.54 16.50 1.57
CA ALA A 19 2.34 15.51 0.52
C ALA A 19 2.48 16.11 -0.90
N LYS A 20 1.86 17.28 -1.19
CA LYS A 20 1.98 17.95 -2.49
C LYS A 20 3.41 18.34 -2.82
N ARG A 21 4.13 18.87 -1.82
CA ARG A 21 5.55 19.27 -1.98
C ARG A 21 6.40 18.03 -2.25
N THR A 22 6.15 16.95 -1.53
CA THR A 22 6.84 15.66 -1.72
C THR A 22 6.62 15.13 -3.14
N VAL A 23 5.37 15.12 -3.63
CA VAL A 23 5.07 14.74 -5.03
C VAL A 23 5.82 15.61 -6.04
N ALA A 24 5.87 16.92 -5.84
CA ALA A 24 6.58 17.84 -6.74
C ALA A 24 8.11 17.66 -6.71
N GLY A 25 8.65 17.06 -5.64
CA GLY A 25 10.08 16.85 -5.44
C GLY A 25 10.65 15.60 -6.12
N PHE A 26 9.83 14.70 -6.67
CA PHE A 26 10.33 13.55 -7.42
C PHE A 26 11.01 14.00 -8.71
N GLU A 27 12.27 13.61 -8.92
CA GLU A 27 13.06 14.01 -10.10
C GLU A 27 12.66 13.25 -11.36
N ASP A 28 12.37 11.94 -11.22
CA ASP A 28 11.90 11.13 -12.35
C ASP A 28 10.42 11.40 -12.61
N ARG A 29 10.12 11.78 -13.86
CA ARG A 29 8.77 12.18 -14.26
C ARG A 29 7.74 11.07 -14.13
N ASP A 30 8.10 9.84 -14.44
CA ASP A 30 7.15 8.72 -14.41
C ASP A 30 6.80 8.34 -12.96
N PHE A 31 7.79 8.32 -12.08
CA PHE A 31 7.55 8.11 -10.64
C PHE A 31 6.83 9.30 -10.00
N GLN A 32 7.08 10.53 -10.45
CA GLN A 32 6.33 11.71 -10.02
C GLN A 32 4.84 11.61 -10.41
N GLU A 33 4.53 11.14 -11.64
CA GLU A 33 3.15 10.93 -12.08
C GLU A 33 2.46 9.83 -11.24
N ILE A 34 3.14 8.73 -10.94
CA ILE A 34 2.59 7.69 -10.05
C ILE A 34 2.37 8.24 -8.63
N ALA A 35 3.33 8.97 -8.06
CA ALA A 35 3.16 9.62 -6.76
C ALA A 35 1.97 10.61 -6.76
N ARG A 36 1.75 11.31 -7.88
CA ARG A 36 0.58 12.19 -8.06
C ARG A 36 -0.73 11.39 -8.12
N ALA A 37 -0.73 10.22 -8.78
CA ALA A 37 -1.89 9.34 -8.79
C ALA A 37 -2.22 8.81 -7.39
N GLU A 38 -1.20 8.43 -6.59
CA GLU A 38 -1.38 8.06 -5.18
C GLU A 38 -2.00 9.23 -4.40
N TYR A 39 -1.47 10.44 -4.56
CA TYR A 39 -2.01 11.63 -3.92
C TYR A 39 -3.49 11.85 -4.27
N TYR A 40 -3.85 11.75 -5.54
CA TYR A 40 -5.23 11.86 -5.98
C TYR A 40 -6.13 10.77 -5.39
N TYR A 41 -5.65 9.54 -5.31
CA TYR A 41 -6.38 8.46 -4.68
C TYR A 41 -6.68 8.76 -3.21
N PHE A 42 -5.66 9.15 -2.43
CA PHE A 42 -5.80 9.43 -1.00
C PHE A 42 -6.62 10.69 -0.71
N THR A 43 -6.72 11.61 -1.65
CA THR A 43 -7.55 12.83 -1.52
C THR A 43 -8.94 12.70 -2.15
N GLY A 44 -9.35 11.48 -2.55
CA GLY A 44 -10.68 11.18 -3.05
C GLY A 44 -10.92 11.54 -4.52
N GLN A 45 -9.87 11.87 -5.27
CA GLN A 45 -9.91 12.22 -6.70
C GLN A 45 -9.66 10.94 -7.54
N ALA A 46 -10.63 10.00 -7.47
CA ALA A 46 -10.47 8.66 -8.05
C ALA A 46 -10.39 8.66 -9.59
N GLU A 47 -11.05 9.60 -10.28
CA GLU A 47 -10.99 9.73 -11.75
C GLU A 47 -9.59 10.16 -12.20
N GLU A 48 -9.00 11.17 -11.56
CA GLU A 48 -7.67 11.68 -11.86
C GLU A 48 -6.60 10.61 -11.59
N CYS A 49 -6.74 9.88 -10.47
CA CYS A 49 -5.89 8.73 -10.16
C CYS A 49 -5.98 7.69 -11.28
N ASN A 50 -7.20 7.30 -11.66
CA ASN A 50 -7.44 6.29 -12.69
C ASN A 50 -6.83 6.66 -14.03
N HIS A 51 -7.02 7.92 -14.46
CA HIS A 51 -6.48 8.42 -15.73
C HIS A 51 -4.95 8.34 -15.79
N ILE A 52 -4.25 8.63 -14.71
CA ILE A 52 -2.79 8.49 -14.65
C ILE A 52 -2.41 7.01 -14.62
N ALA A 53 -3.04 6.23 -13.75
CA ALA A 53 -2.72 4.81 -13.58
C ALA A 53 -2.88 4.03 -14.90
N GLU A 54 -3.91 4.28 -15.70
CA GLU A 54 -4.16 3.57 -16.96
C GLU A 54 -2.97 3.68 -17.94
N ARG A 55 -2.23 4.78 -17.94
CA ARG A 55 -1.08 5.01 -18.84
C ARG A 55 0.09 4.08 -18.59
N TYR A 56 0.26 3.60 -17.35
CA TYR A 56 1.41 2.80 -16.94
C TYR A 56 1.11 1.30 -16.78
N LEU A 57 -0.12 0.84 -17.06
CA LEU A 57 -0.49 -0.58 -16.96
C LEU A 57 0.41 -1.51 -17.77
N MET A 58 0.90 -1.03 -18.91
CA MET A 58 1.77 -1.77 -19.82
C MET A 58 3.24 -1.37 -19.70
N SER A 59 3.64 -0.68 -18.63
CA SER A 59 5.03 -0.30 -18.42
C SER A 59 5.96 -1.52 -18.36
N HIS A 60 7.15 -1.39 -18.96
CA HIS A 60 8.22 -2.39 -18.82
C HIS A 60 8.90 -2.32 -17.45
N ASN A 61 8.84 -1.17 -16.78
CA ASN A 61 9.32 -1.03 -15.41
C ASN A 61 8.30 -1.65 -14.46
N ILE A 62 8.69 -2.74 -13.79
CA ILE A 62 7.81 -3.51 -12.91
C ILE A 62 7.26 -2.68 -11.75
N LYS A 63 8.04 -1.74 -11.21
CA LYS A 63 7.64 -0.88 -10.09
C LYS A 63 6.53 0.08 -10.51
N LEU A 64 6.68 0.72 -11.67
CA LEU A 64 5.64 1.57 -12.26
C LEU A 64 4.40 0.76 -12.62
N LYS A 65 4.57 -0.41 -13.25
CA LYS A 65 3.47 -1.30 -13.62
C LYS A 65 2.68 -1.74 -12.39
N MET A 66 3.33 -2.24 -11.33
CA MET A 66 2.66 -2.72 -10.14
C MET A 66 1.95 -1.60 -9.38
N SER A 67 2.59 -0.44 -9.23
CA SER A 67 1.94 0.76 -8.65
C SER A 67 0.68 1.13 -9.42
N SER A 68 0.81 1.19 -10.74
CA SER A 68 -0.26 1.53 -11.66
C SER A 68 -1.42 0.52 -11.56
N CYS A 69 -1.13 -0.78 -11.57
CA CYS A 69 -2.16 -1.80 -11.46
C CYS A 69 -2.93 -1.71 -10.14
N LEU A 70 -2.24 -1.50 -9.01
CA LEU A 70 -2.87 -1.32 -7.71
C LEU A 70 -3.79 -0.08 -7.70
N LEU A 71 -3.27 1.07 -8.13
CA LEU A 71 -4.04 2.32 -8.20
C LEU A 71 -5.24 2.21 -9.16
N TYR A 72 -5.06 1.54 -10.30
CA TYR A 72 -6.12 1.28 -11.27
C TYR A 72 -7.22 0.37 -10.69
N VAL A 73 -6.83 -0.68 -9.96
CA VAL A 73 -7.78 -1.57 -9.27
C VAL A 73 -8.62 -0.77 -8.29
N TYR A 74 -7.98 -0.06 -7.35
CA TYR A 74 -8.70 0.60 -6.26
C TYR A 74 -9.48 1.83 -6.73
N SER A 75 -8.96 2.63 -7.66
CA SER A 75 -9.70 3.75 -8.22
C SER A 75 -10.95 3.30 -8.98
N ASN A 76 -10.85 2.22 -9.79
CA ASN A 76 -12.01 1.68 -10.49
C ASN A 76 -13.05 1.06 -9.54
N LEU A 77 -12.65 0.43 -8.44
CA LEU A 77 -13.57 -0.03 -7.41
C LEU A 77 -14.31 1.14 -6.77
N THR A 78 -13.60 2.21 -6.43
CA THR A 78 -14.20 3.44 -5.89
C THR A 78 -15.22 4.04 -6.87
N LEU A 79 -14.96 3.95 -8.17
CA LEU A 79 -15.82 4.44 -9.25
C LEU A 79 -16.94 3.45 -9.66
N GLY A 80 -17.03 2.27 -9.02
CA GLY A 80 -18.00 1.23 -9.38
C GLY A 80 -17.72 0.51 -10.70
N ARG A 81 -16.48 0.59 -11.24
CA ARG A 81 -16.07 0.02 -12.52
C ARG A 81 -15.42 -1.37 -12.36
N GLU A 82 -16.21 -2.34 -11.95
CA GLU A 82 -15.72 -3.67 -11.59
C GLU A 82 -14.94 -4.39 -12.70
N ALA A 83 -15.42 -4.31 -13.95
CA ALA A 83 -14.75 -4.95 -15.09
C ALA A 83 -13.34 -4.40 -15.34
N ALA A 84 -13.13 -3.09 -15.18
CA ALA A 84 -11.83 -2.46 -15.29
C ALA A 84 -10.91 -2.87 -14.13
N SER A 85 -11.44 -2.91 -12.91
CA SER A 85 -10.70 -3.40 -11.72
C SER A 85 -10.20 -4.83 -11.93
N ARG A 86 -11.05 -5.75 -12.45
CA ARG A 86 -10.64 -7.12 -12.75
C ARG A 86 -9.52 -7.22 -13.81
N LYS A 87 -9.44 -6.26 -14.74
CA LYS A 87 -8.30 -6.19 -15.67
C LYS A 87 -7.00 -5.91 -14.93
N GLY A 88 -6.98 -4.91 -14.05
CA GLY A 88 -5.79 -4.60 -13.25
C GLY A 88 -5.34 -5.76 -12.36
N LEU A 89 -6.28 -6.49 -11.76
CA LEU A 89 -5.97 -7.69 -10.97
C LEU A 89 -5.31 -8.80 -11.81
N ARG A 90 -5.78 -9.04 -13.04
CA ARG A 90 -5.14 -10.02 -13.93
C ARG A 90 -3.70 -9.63 -14.25
N GLU A 91 -3.43 -8.36 -14.53
CA GLU A 91 -2.08 -7.88 -14.78
C GLU A 91 -1.15 -8.10 -13.57
N ILE A 92 -1.64 -7.90 -12.33
CA ILE A 92 -0.88 -8.19 -11.12
C ILE A 92 -0.57 -9.70 -11.02
N GLN A 93 -1.56 -10.55 -11.24
CA GLN A 93 -1.41 -12.00 -11.17
C GLN A 93 -0.43 -12.53 -12.21
N GLU A 94 -0.54 -12.08 -13.47
CA GLU A 94 0.37 -12.47 -14.56
C GLU A 94 1.82 -12.07 -14.24
N CYS A 95 2.03 -10.86 -13.71
CA CYS A 95 3.36 -10.42 -13.29
C CYS A 95 3.91 -11.25 -12.12
N LEU A 96 3.07 -11.52 -11.11
CA LEU A 96 3.45 -12.35 -9.96
C LEU A 96 3.88 -13.75 -10.41
N GLU A 97 3.10 -14.39 -11.29
CA GLU A 97 3.44 -15.71 -11.82
C GLU A 97 4.76 -15.70 -12.61
N LYS A 98 4.96 -14.68 -13.45
CA LYS A 98 6.21 -14.51 -14.21
C LYS A 98 7.42 -14.36 -13.28
N GLU A 99 7.36 -13.42 -12.34
CA GLU A 99 8.46 -13.14 -11.41
C GLU A 99 8.68 -14.26 -10.38
N THR A 100 7.67 -15.09 -10.12
CA THR A 100 7.82 -16.29 -9.29
C THR A 100 8.56 -17.40 -10.04
N LYS A 101 8.27 -17.59 -11.34
CA LYS A 101 8.90 -18.62 -12.17
C LYS A 101 10.30 -18.23 -12.64
N ASN A 102 10.48 -16.99 -13.09
CA ASN A 102 11.71 -16.46 -13.65
C ASN A 102 11.93 -15.02 -13.18
N PRO A 103 12.46 -14.81 -11.96
CA PRO A 103 12.62 -13.47 -11.40
C PRO A 103 13.62 -12.64 -12.21
N SER A 104 13.25 -11.42 -12.56
CA SER A 104 14.13 -10.45 -13.19
C SER A 104 15.20 -9.97 -12.21
N SER A 105 14.81 -9.74 -10.95
CA SER A 105 15.67 -9.44 -9.82
C SER A 105 15.00 -9.84 -8.51
N ALA A 106 15.74 -9.86 -7.41
CA ALA A 106 15.20 -10.11 -6.08
C ALA A 106 14.19 -8.99 -5.68
N GLU A 107 14.49 -7.76 -6.06
CA GLU A 107 13.63 -6.60 -5.80
C GLU A 107 12.33 -6.67 -6.60
N ASP A 108 12.40 -6.97 -7.91
CA ASP A 108 11.22 -7.08 -8.77
C ASP A 108 10.29 -8.21 -8.30
N ARG A 109 10.88 -9.32 -7.85
CA ARG A 109 10.12 -10.41 -7.24
C ARG A 109 9.42 -9.95 -5.95
N ALA A 110 10.13 -9.24 -5.06
CA ALA A 110 9.56 -8.73 -3.81
C ALA A 110 8.40 -7.75 -4.08
N VAL A 111 8.56 -6.86 -5.06
CA VAL A 111 7.54 -5.91 -5.51
C VAL A 111 6.29 -6.64 -6.03
N SER A 112 6.47 -7.68 -6.86
CA SER A 112 5.35 -8.44 -7.41
C SER A 112 4.63 -9.26 -6.34
N VAL A 113 5.35 -9.89 -5.41
CA VAL A 113 4.77 -10.60 -4.26
C VAL A 113 3.99 -9.64 -3.36
N PHE A 114 4.56 -8.49 -3.05
CA PHE A 114 3.87 -7.46 -2.25
C PHE A 114 2.58 -6.98 -2.94
N ALA A 115 2.62 -6.66 -4.25
CA ALA A 115 1.45 -6.21 -4.99
C ALA A 115 0.36 -7.27 -5.05
N GLY A 116 0.72 -8.52 -5.31
CA GLY A 116 -0.22 -9.67 -5.30
C GLY A 116 -0.86 -9.87 -3.94
N TYR A 117 -0.05 -9.84 -2.88
CA TYR A 117 -0.53 -10.01 -1.51
C TYR A 117 -1.42 -8.84 -1.07
N MET A 118 -1.00 -7.60 -1.30
CA MET A 118 -1.77 -6.41 -0.99
C MET A 118 -3.13 -6.43 -1.68
N SER A 119 -3.18 -6.70 -3.00
CA SER A 119 -4.44 -6.74 -3.74
C SER A 119 -5.37 -7.84 -3.23
N SER A 120 -4.85 -9.01 -2.90
CA SER A 120 -5.67 -10.12 -2.40
C SER A 120 -6.22 -9.85 -1.01
N VAL A 121 -5.40 -9.39 -0.06
CA VAL A 121 -5.83 -9.12 1.32
C VAL A 121 -6.86 -7.99 1.36
N LEU A 122 -6.60 -6.87 0.68
CA LEU A 122 -7.50 -5.71 0.73
C LEU A 122 -8.81 -5.93 -0.04
N LEU A 123 -8.85 -6.90 -0.96
CA LEU A 123 -10.07 -7.31 -1.65
C LEU A 123 -10.72 -8.58 -1.05
N HIS A 124 -10.23 -9.04 0.09
CA HIS A 124 -10.71 -10.23 0.78
C HIS A 124 -10.68 -11.50 -0.10
N LEU A 125 -9.68 -11.61 -0.98
CA LEU A 125 -9.43 -12.81 -1.77
C LEU A 125 -8.55 -13.79 -0.99
N SER A 126 -8.54 -15.08 -1.39
CA SER A 126 -7.63 -16.05 -0.81
C SER A 126 -6.17 -15.69 -1.04
N VAL A 127 -5.34 -15.92 -0.02
CA VAL A 127 -3.88 -15.75 -0.06
C VAL A 127 -3.13 -17.08 0.05
N ASP A 128 -3.83 -18.20 0.13
CA ASP A 128 -3.26 -19.52 0.43
C ASP A 128 -2.25 -19.99 -0.63
N GLU A 129 -2.40 -19.53 -1.88
CA GLU A 129 -1.50 -19.87 -2.99
C GLU A 129 -0.43 -18.80 -3.24
N LEU A 130 -0.42 -17.71 -2.46
CA LEU A 130 0.55 -16.65 -2.62
C LEU A 130 1.85 -16.98 -1.88
N PRO A 131 3.03 -16.54 -2.40
CA PRO A 131 4.26 -16.59 -1.64
C PRO A 131 4.13 -15.82 -0.32
N ASP A 132 4.81 -16.30 0.73
CA ASP A 132 4.80 -15.64 2.03
C ASP A 132 5.44 -14.25 1.94
N VAL A 133 4.60 -13.21 2.07
CA VAL A 133 5.04 -11.82 1.94
C VAL A 133 6.07 -11.43 3.02
N GLU A 134 6.05 -12.06 4.19
CA GLU A 134 6.99 -11.75 5.27
C GLU A 134 8.44 -12.05 4.85
N LEU A 135 8.66 -13.09 4.04
CA LEU A 135 9.99 -13.43 3.51
C LEU A 135 10.53 -12.38 2.54
N TYR A 136 9.65 -11.68 1.84
CA TYR A 136 10.02 -10.66 0.86
C TYR A 136 10.04 -9.25 1.43
N ALA A 137 9.35 -9.01 2.54
CA ALA A 137 9.27 -7.70 3.17
C ALA A 137 10.64 -7.11 3.55
N VAL A 138 11.65 -7.96 3.82
CA VAL A 138 13.02 -7.51 4.14
C VAL A 138 13.69 -6.80 2.98
N THR A 139 13.32 -7.12 1.73
CA THR A 139 13.86 -6.53 0.50
C THR A 139 13.14 -5.24 0.11
N LEU A 140 11.95 -5.00 0.66
CA LEU A 140 11.15 -3.81 0.37
C LEU A 140 11.77 -2.57 1.03
N PRO A 141 11.63 -1.39 0.39
CA PRO A 141 12.10 -0.13 0.97
C PRO A 141 11.28 0.25 2.21
N PRO A 142 11.82 1.12 3.09
CA PRO A 142 11.30 1.33 4.44
C PRO A 142 9.81 1.70 4.53
N GLY A 143 9.32 2.62 3.69
CA GLY A 143 7.92 3.03 3.71
C GLY A 143 6.97 1.91 3.25
N ILE A 144 7.38 1.14 2.21
CA ILE A 144 6.62 -0.02 1.73
C ILE A 144 6.67 -1.16 2.76
N LYS A 145 7.82 -1.37 3.41
CA LYS A 145 7.94 -2.33 4.51
C LYS A 145 7.00 -1.99 5.66
N LEU A 146 6.89 -0.72 6.02
CA LEU A 146 5.92 -0.27 7.02
C LEU A 146 4.48 -0.50 6.57
N PHE A 147 4.17 -0.22 5.30
CA PHE A 147 2.84 -0.49 4.74
C PHE A 147 2.54 -2.00 4.64
N SER A 148 3.54 -2.85 4.36
CA SER A 148 3.36 -4.30 4.37
C SER A 148 2.95 -4.84 5.73
N ALA A 149 3.44 -4.24 6.82
CA ALA A 149 2.99 -4.57 8.17
C ALA A 149 1.48 -4.32 8.37
N TYR A 150 0.95 -3.21 7.80
CA TYR A 150 -0.50 -2.97 7.78
C TYR A 150 -1.25 -4.09 7.03
N VAL A 151 -0.75 -4.50 5.85
CA VAL A 151 -1.41 -5.55 5.05
C VAL A 151 -1.42 -6.89 5.80
N ILE A 152 -0.32 -7.26 6.45
CA ILE A 152 -0.21 -8.47 7.28
C ILE A 152 -1.17 -8.38 8.49
N ALA A 153 -1.22 -7.23 9.16
CA ALA A 153 -2.13 -6.98 10.26
C ALA A 153 -3.60 -7.07 9.81
N HIS A 154 -3.91 -6.55 8.63
CA HIS A 154 -5.25 -6.62 8.04
C HIS A 154 -5.68 -8.09 7.81
N MET A 155 -4.79 -8.93 7.31
CA MET A 155 -5.07 -10.36 7.17
C MET A 155 -5.36 -11.02 8.53
N ALA A 156 -4.57 -10.73 9.55
CA ALA A 156 -4.82 -11.24 10.90
C ALA A 156 -6.16 -10.73 11.45
N TYR A 157 -6.49 -9.47 11.20
CA TYR A 157 -7.78 -8.87 11.57
C TYR A 157 -8.97 -9.62 10.92
N LEU A 158 -8.89 -9.91 9.62
CA LEU A 158 -9.93 -10.65 8.88
C LEU A 158 -10.13 -12.08 9.42
N LYS A 159 -9.09 -12.69 9.98
CA LYS A 159 -9.15 -13.99 10.67
C LYS A 159 -9.70 -13.89 12.10
N GLY A 160 -10.02 -12.70 12.60
CA GLY A 160 -10.47 -12.48 13.97
C GLY A 160 -9.33 -12.46 15.01
N GLU A 161 -8.07 -12.49 14.58
CA GLU A 161 -6.87 -12.47 15.42
C GLU A 161 -6.52 -11.03 15.86
N TYR A 162 -7.47 -10.33 16.48
CA TYR A 162 -7.36 -8.88 16.78
C TYR A 162 -6.15 -8.52 17.64
N GLY A 163 -5.79 -9.37 18.60
CA GLY A 163 -4.60 -9.16 19.44
C GLY A 163 -3.31 -9.25 18.65
N ARG A 164 -3.20 -10.20 17.70
CA ARG A 164 -2.06 -10.35 16.80
C ARG A 164 -1.96 -9.17 15.84
N ALA A 165 -3.06 -8.78 15.21
CA ALA A 165 -3.12 -7.62 14.33
C ALA A 165 -2.68 -6.33 15.04
N LEU A 166 -3.15 -6.12 16.28
CA LEU A 166 -2.76 -5.01 17.13
C LEU A 166 -1.25 -5.00 17.40
N GLY A 167 -0.70 -6.14 17.84
CA GLY A 167 0.73 -6.26 18.14
C GLY A 167 1.63 -5.99 16.93
N ILE A 168 1.22 -6.44 15.72
CA ILE A 168 1.95 -6.14 14.46
C ILE A 168 1.97 -4.63 14.20
N CYS A 169 0.83 -3.94 14.32
CA CYS A 169 0.74 -2.49 14.09
C CYS A 169 1.58 -1.70 15.10
N GLU A 170 1.48 -2.04 16.39
CA GLU A 170 2.22 -1.36 17.46
C GLU A 170 3.73 -1.56 17.28
N ALA A 171 4.18 -2.78 17.00
CA ALA A 171 5.60 -3.06 16.73
C ALA A 171 6.11 -2.27 15.52
N ALA A 172 5.37 -2.25 14.41
CA ALA A 172 5.74 -1.52 13.21
C ALA A 172 5.91 -0.01 13.48
N LEU A 173 5.04 0.58 14.29
CA LEU A 173 5.13 2.00 14.67
C LEU A 173 6.28 2.29 15.64
N MET A 174 6.70 1.32 16.45
CA MET A 174 7.83 1.49 17.38
C MET A 174 9.20 1.48 16.69
N PHE A 175 9.36 0.66 15.67
CA PHE A 175 10.66 0.39 15.02
C PHE A 175 10.85 1.15 13.68
N ARG A 176 10.14 2.25 13.48
CA ARG A 176 10.34 3.11 12.31
C ARG A 176 11.44 4.14 12.57
N ASP A 177 12.23 4.40 11.53
CA ASP A 177 13.33 5.40 11.59
C ASP A 177 12.85 6.80 11.18
N ASP A 178 11.80 6.87 10.32
CA ASP A 178 11.29 8.10 9.72
C ASP A 178 9.77 8.22 9.80
N VAL A 179 9.23 9.35 9.36
CA VAL A 179 7.79 9.63 9.30
C VAL A 179 7.27 9.25 7.93
N TYR A 180 6.44 8.20 7.85
CA TYR A 180 5.74 7.74 6.65
C TYR A 180 4.22 7.94 6.83
N PRO A 181 3.68 9.13 6.56
CA PRO A 181 2.34 9.52 7.01
C PRO A 181 1.25 8.58 6.52
N ILE A 182 1.31 8.17 5.24
CA ILE A 182 0.28 7.31 4.64
C ILE A 182 0.25 5.96 5.39
N SER A 183 1.39 5.28 5.52
CA SER A 183 1.47 4.00 6.24
C SER A 183 1.03 4.14 7.70
N MET A 184 1.40 5.24 8.35
CA MET A 184 1.01 5.51 9.74
C MET A 184 -0.50 5.68 9.90
N ILE A 185 -1.18 6.37 8.98
CA ILE A 185 -2.63 6.53 8.99
C ILE A 185 -3.32 5.16 8.96
N TYR A 186 -2.91 4.30 8.03
CA TYR A 186 -3.46 2.94 7.91
C TYR A 186 -3.21 2.09 9.15
N LEU A 187 -2.01 2.15 9.73
CA LEU A 187 -1.68 1.44 10.97
C LEU A 187 -2.52 1.93 12.16
N TYR A 188 -2.67 3.25 12.34
CA TYR A 188 -3.52 3.80 13.40
C TYR A 188 -5.00 3.46 13.21
N CYS A 189 -5.50 3.48 11.98
CA CYS A 189 -6.86 3.03 11.69
C CYS A 189 -7.04 1.54 12.03
N MET A 190 -6.07 0.68 11.71
CA MET A 190 -6.10 -0.73 12.07
C MET A 190 -6.05 -0.94 13.58
N ILE A 191 -5.21 -0.21 14.30
CA ILE A 191 -5.19 -0.21 15.78
C ILE A 191 -6.58 0.14 16.33
N ALA A 192 -7.21 1.19 15.80
CA ALA A 192 -8.55 1.60 16.23
C ALA A 192 -9.58 0.48 16.01
N MET A 193 -9.57 -0.16 14.85
CA MET A 193 -10.45 -1.28 14.51
C MET A 193 -10.23 -2.47 15.45
N CYS A 194 -8.97 -2.83 15.72
CA CYS A 194 -8.63 -3.91 16.66
C CYS A 194 -9.11 -3.57 18.08
N GLN A 195 -8.86 -2.35 18.56
CA GLN A 195 -9.26 -1.91 19.90
C GLN A 195 -10.79 -1.88 20.06
N MET A 196 -11.54 -1.52 19.01
CA MET A 196 -13.02 -1.62 19.02
C MET A 196 -13.49 -3.05 19.20
N ASN A 197 -12.91 -4.01 18.47
CA ASN A 197 -13.26 -5.43 18.60
C ASN A 197 -12.85 -6.02 19.97
N LEU A 198 -11.76 -5.51 20.56
CA LEU A 198 -11.31 -5.84 21.92
C LEU A 198 -12.09 -5.10 23.02
N LYS A 199 -13.14 -4.32 22.64
CA LYS A 199 -13.98 -3.52 23.54
C LYS A 199 -13.26 -2.39 24.29
N ASN A 200 -12.14 -1.92 23.80
CA ASN A 200 -11.33 -0.84 24.37
C ASN A 200 -11.65 0.50 23.68
N GLN A 201 -12.86 1.01 23.83
CA GLN A 201 -13.36 2.20 23.11
C GLN A 201 -12.47 3.43 23.24
N GLN A 202 -11.90 3.69 24.45
CA GLN A 202 -11.05 4.85 24.66
C GLN A 202 -9.77 4.75 23.83
N LYS A 203 -9.09 3.60 23.85
CA LYS A 203 -7.88 3.36 23.04
C LYS A 203 -8.17 3.45 21.53
N ALA A 204 -9.35 3.02 21.11
CA ALA A 204 -9.77 3.16 19.71
C ALA A 204 -9.90 4.64 19.29
N LYS A 205 -10.53 5.48 20.15
CA LYS A 205 -10.62 6.93 19.92
C LYS A 205 -9.24 7.59 19.88
N ASP A 206 -8.35 7.23 20.80
CA ASP A 206 -7.00 7.78 20.84
C ASP A 206 -6.23 7.44 19.55
N ALA A 207 -6.34 6.20 19.05
CA ALA A 207 -5.74 5.80 17.78
C ALA A 207 -6.30 6.57 16.58
N LEU A 208 -7.63 6.78 16.52
CA LEU A 208 -8.25 7.61 15.47
C LEU A 208 -7.78 9.07 15.52
N MET A 209 -7.59 9.63 16.72
CA MET A 209 -7.05 10.97 16.86
C MET A 209 -5.60 11.07 16.35
N LEU A 210 -4.80 10.03 16.57
CA LEU A 210 -3.44 9.95 16.02
C LEU A 210 -3.48 9.86 14.48
N ALA A 211 -4.34 9.01 13.92
CA ALA A 211 -4.55 8.94 12.46
C ALA A 211 -4.95 10.31 11.88
N TRP A 212 -5.92 10.98 12.52
CA TRP A 212 -6.37 12.30 12.12
C TRP A 212 -5.27 13.35 12.14
N ASN A 213 -4.44 13.37 13.19
CA ASN A 213 -3.35 14.33 13.31
C ASN A 213 -2.27 14.13 12.24
N VAL A 214 -2.08 12.90 11.76
CA VAL A 214 -1.14 12.60 10.67
C VAL A 214 -1.77 12.92 9.31
N ALA A 215 -3.09 12.77 9.16
CA ALA A 215 -3.80 12.98 7.89
C ALA A 215 -4.06 14.46 7.57
N LYS A 216 -3.84 15.38 8.50
CA LYS A 216 -4.04 16.81 8.25
C LYS A 216 -3.05 17.32 7.21
N GLU A 217 -3.57 17.92 6.13
CA GLU A 217 -2.85 18.79 5.21
C GLU A 217 -3.02 20.27 5.57
#